data_2730d6ea5cb77075c6395f0cd377f2a5
#
_entry.id   2730d6ea5cb77075c6395f0cd377f2a5
#
_cell.length_a   1.000
_cell.length_b   1.000
_cell.length_c   1.000
_cell.angle_alpha   90.00
_cell.angle_beta   90.00
_cell.angle_gamma   90.00
#
_symmetry.space_group_name_H-M   'P 1'
#
loop_
_entity.id
_entity.type
_entity.pdbx_description
1 polymer ?
#
loop_
_entity_poly.entity_id
_entity_poly.type
_entity_poly.pdbx_seq_one_letter_code
_entity_poly.pdbx_strand_id
1 'polypeptide(L)'
;MRLPKLTPETMTPRQRELHDKIAGKRGKVGAPYQVWLYSPELCERVESLGAYLRWDSAMPAKYRELCLLMAARAFDAQYSWNAHVEAAIKEGVRPETLAAIAERRPPPFNDEEERIFFSFATEVLEDHFVRQDTFDTARKAFGPQGIVDIVGALGTFSMLGMLLNTFEVDLQKDQAPYPDIRGYARVAAR
;
A
#
# COMPACT_ATOMS: atom_id res chain seq x y z
N MET A 1 -17.98 0.48 6.69
CA MET A 1 -17.15 1.71 6.77
C MET A 1 -17.71 2.64 7.84
N ARG A 2 -16.87 3.22 8.71
CA ARG A 2 -17.30 4.08 9.87
C ARG A 2 -17.81 5.46 9.47
N LEU A 3 -17.36 6.01 8.35
CA LEU A 3 -17.89 7.28 7.83
C LEU A 3 -18.97 7.03 6.76
N PRO A 4 -20.01 7.89 6.68
CA PRO A 4 -20.98 7.80 5.61
C PRO A 4 -20.33 7.88 4.25
N LYS A 5 -20.87 7.18 3.26
CA LYS A 5 -20.41 7.31 1.89
C LYS A 5 -20.80 8.68 1.36
N LEU A 6 -19.83 9.43 0.83
CA LEU A 6 -20.09 10.69 0.15
C LEU A 6 -20.81 10.44 -1.18
N THR A 7 -21.90 11.18 -1.39
CA THR A 7 -22.66 11.18 -2.62
C THR A 7 -22.59 12.56 -3.29
N PRO A 8 -22.91 12.70 -4.58
CA PRO A 8 -22.94 14.01 -5.24
C PRO A 8 -23.73 15.08 -4.47
N GLU A 9 -24.80 14.67 -3.77
CA GLU A 9 -25.68 15.57 -3.02
C GLU A 9 -25.05 16.02 -1.69
N THR A 10 -24.22 15.17 -1.08
CA THR A 10 -23.61 15.44 0.23
C THR A 10 -22.21 16.03 0.14
N MET A 11 -21.58 15.99 -1.04
CA MET A 11 -20.26 16.55 -1.27
C MET A 11 -20.28 18.08 -1.28
N THR A 12 -19.31 18.71 -0.59
CA THR A 12 -18.99 20.12 -0.80
C THR A 12 -18.45 20.33 -2.23
N PRO A 13 -18.45 21.58 -2.73
CA PRO A 13 -17.89 21.86 -4.07
C PRO A 13 -16.44 21.37 -4.23
N ARG A 14 -15.59 21.53 -3.20
CA ARG A 14 -14.20 21.10 -3.23
C ARG A 14 -14.05 19.58 -3.23
N GLN A 15 -14.87 18.88 -2.47
CA GLN A 15 -14.91 17.40 -2.50
C GLN A 15 -15.32 16.88 -3.87
N ARG A 16 -16.29 17.49 -4.50
CA ARG A 16 -16.77 17.12 -5.84
C ARG A 16 -15.70 17.34 -6.90
N GLU A 17 -15.06 18.52 -6.89
CA GLU A 17 -13.94 18.82 -7.79
C GLU A 17 -12.85 17.72 -7.73
N LEU A 18 -12.42 17.36 -6.52
CA LEU A 18 -11.40 16.32 -6.33
C LEU A 18 -11.90 14.92 -6.70
N HIS A 19 -13.16 14.60 -6.36
CA HIS A 19 -13.78 13.34 -6.75
C HIS A 19 -13.72 13.17 -8.27
N ASP A 20 -14.14 14.18 -9.02
CA ASP A 20 -14.18 14.12 -10.48
C ASP A 20 -12.78 14.08 -11.11
N LYS A 21 -11.84 14.83 -10.54
CA LYS A 21 -10.41 14.75 -10.92
C LYS A 21 -9.84 13.34 -10.73
N ILE A 22 -10.10 12.71 -9.59
CA ILE A 22 -9.66 11.34 -9.30
C ILE A 22 -10.34 10.33 -10.21
N ALA A 23 -11.65 10.45 -10.42
CA ALA A 23 -12.42 9.60 -11.31
C ALA A 23 -11.90 9.66 -12.75
N GLY A 24 -11.64 10.87 -13.25
CA GLY A 24 -11.09 11.08 -14.60
C GLY A 24 -9.73 10.44 -14.80
N LYS A 25 -8.84 10.52 -13.80
CA LYS A 25 -7.48 9.97 -13.89
C LYS A 25 -7.40 8.45 -13.64
N ARG A 26 -8.25 7.92 -12.74
CA ARG A 26 -8.20 6.53 -12.28
C ARG A 26 -9.35 5.66 -12.80
N GLY A 27 -10.27 6.22 -13.55
CA GLY A 27 -11.48 5.54 -14.04
C GLY A 27 -12.59 5.39 -12.98
N LYS A 28 -12.21 5.42 -11.70
CA LYS A 28 -13.14 5.36 -10.56
C LYS A 28 -12.50 5.93 -9.30
N VAL A 29 -13.34 6.35 -8.35
CA VAL A 29 -12.90 6.73 -7.00
C VAL A 29 -12.99 5.50 -6.10
N GLY A 30 -11.84 4.92 -5.80
CA GLY A 30 -11.73 3.75 -4.92
C GLY A 30 -12.17 4.05 -3.48
N ALA A 31 -12.54 3.03 -2.74
CA ALA A 31 -13.02 3.17 -1.36
C ALA A 31 -12.08 3.95 -0.42
N PRO A 32 -10.74 3.82 -0.49
CA PRO A 32 -9.85 4.66 0.32
C PRO A 32 -10.01 6.16 0.05
N TYR A 33 -10.22 6.55 -1.21
CA TYR A 33 -10.42 7.96 -1.56
C TYR A 33 -11.75 8.51 -1.07
N GLN A 34 -12.78 7.66 -0.90
CA GLN A 34 -14.04 8.08 -0.25
C GLN A 34 -13.81 8.54 1.19
N VAL A 35 -12.81 7.98 1.86
CA VAL A 35 -12.39 8.42 3.21
C VAL A 35 -11.53 9.67 3.11
N TRP A 36 -10.52 9.70 2.24
CA TRP A 36 -9.63 10.85 2.07
C TRP A 36 -10.40 12.14 1.70
N LEU A 37 -11.48 12.04 0.95
CA LEU A 37 -12.32 13.18 0.55
C LEU A 37 -12.94 13.95 1.72
N TYR A 38 -13.01 13.36 2.92
CA TYR A 38 -13.40 14.11 4.12
C TYR A 38 -12.38 15.17 4.54
N SER A 39 -11.14 15.06 4.07
CA SER A 39 -10.10 16.09 4.18
C SER A 39 -9.57 16.42 2.78
N PRO A 40 -10.24 17.31 2.02
CA PRO A 40 -9.94 17.54 0.62
C PRO A 40 -8.49 17.91 0.34
N GLU A 41 -7.92 18.79 1.17
CA GLU A 41 -6.54 19.24 1.01
C GLU A 41 -5.52 18.12 1.26
N LEU A 42 -5.78 17.23 2.20
CA LEU A 42 -4.97 16.03 2.41
C LEU A 42 -5.17 15.04 1.26
N CYS A 43 -6.41 14.84 0.82
CA CYS A 43 -6.76 13.96 -0.30
C CYS A 43 -5.99 14.32 -1.56
N GLU A 44 -5.91 15.60 -1.90
CA GLU A 44 -5.19 16.06 -3.10
C GLU A 44 -3.70 15.75 -3.02
N ARG A 45 -3.08 15.94 -1.86
CA ARG A 45 -1.64 15.64 -1.66
C ARG A 45 -1.35 14.15 -1.68
N VAL A 46 -2.21 13.37 -1.06
CA VAL A 46 -2.10 11.89 -1.08
C VAL A 46 -2.33 11.35 -2.49
N GLU A 47 -3.29 11.92 -3.24
CA GLU A 47 -3.51 11.56 -4.64
C GLU A 47 -2.29 11.87 -5.50
N SER A 48 -1.69 13.05 -5.34
CA SER A 48 -0.49 13.46 -6.08
C SER A 48 0.69 12.54 -5.78
N LEU A 49 0.95 12.24 -4.50
CA LEU A 49 2.00 11.31 -4.11
C LEU A 49 1.74 9.89 -4.63
N GLY A 50 0.51 9.41 -4.49
CA GLY A 50 0.13 8.09 -5.00
C GLY A 50 0.19 7.99 -6.54
N ALA A 51 -0.03 9.11 -7.24
CA ALA A 51 0.13 9.20 -8.67
C ALA A 51 1.61 9.11 -9.08
N TYR A 52 2.48 9.86 -8.41
CA TYR A 52 3.92 9.79 -8.60
C TYR A 52 4.43 8.35 -8.43
N LEU A 53 4.13 7.72 -7.31
CA LEU A 53 4.58 6.35 -7.02
C LEU A 53 4.09 5.34 -8.07
N ARG A 54 2.91 5.56 -8.65
CA ARG A 54 2.30 4.63 -9.58
C ARG A 54 2.78 4.79 -11.03
N TRP A 55 3.00 6.03 -11.47
CA TRP A 55 3.21 6.32 -12.90
C TRP A 55 4.54 7.02 -13.22
N ASP A 56 5.09 7.75 -12.27
CA ASP A 56 6.24 8.65 -12.52
C ASP A 56 7.52 8.22 -11.80
N SER A 57 7.41 7.37 -10.76
CA SER A 57 8.57 6.79 -10.06
C SER A 57 9.32 5.81 -10.96
N ALA A 58 10.64 5.85 -10.89
CA ALA A 58 11.52 4.91 -11.58
C ALA A 58 11.52 3.50 -10.96
N MET A 59 10.80 3.30 -9.84
CA MET A 59 10.73 2.01 -9.16
C MET A 59 10.03 0.97 -10.04
N PRO A 60 10.63 -0.21 -10.29
CA PRO A 60 9.97 -1.31 -10.99
C PRO A 60 8.63 -1.66 -10.35
N ALA A 61 7.62 -1.95 -11.18
CA ALA A 61 6.27 -2.25 -10.72
C ALA A 61 6.21 -3.38 -9.68
N LYS A 62 7.05 -4.40 -9.83
CA LYS A 62 7.23 -5.50 -8.88
C LYS A 62 7.53 -4.99 -7.46
N TYR A 63 8.51 -4.09 -7.31
CA TYR A 63 8.89 -3.57 -5.98
C TYR A 63 7.86 -2.61 -5.42
N ARG A 64 7.16 -1.88 -6.26
CA ARG A 64 6.02 -1.06 -5.82
C ARG A 64 4.90 -1.92 -5.23
N GLU A 65 4.52 -3.01 -5.89
CA GLU A 65 3.51 -3.94 -5.36
C GLU A 65 4.01 -4.63 -4.08
N LEU A 66 5.30 -4.99 -4.01
CA LEU A 66 5.90 -5.52 -2.77
C LEU A 66 5.88 -4.50 -1.62
N CYS A 67 6.22 -3.23 -1.86
CA CYS A 67 6.09 -2.17 -0.84
C CYS A 67 4.66 -2.11 -0.29
N LEU A 68 3.67 -2.15 -1.18
CA LEU A 68 2.27 -2.08 -0.80
C LEU A 68 1.85 -3.31 0.02
N LEU A 69 2.20 -4.51 -0.43
CA LEU A 69 1.82 -5.75 0.25
C LEU A 69 2.54 -5.91 1.59
N MET A 70 3.82 -5.55 1.68
CA MET A 70 4.56 -5.56 2.95
C MET A 70 3.97 -4.56 3.94
N ALA A 71 3.67 -3.33 3.50
CA ALA A 71 2.99 -2.34 4.33
C ALA A 71 1.57 -2.81 4.72
N ALA A 72 0.81 -3.39 3.79
CA ALA A 72 -0.50 -3.96 4.08
C ALA A 72 -0.41 -5.05 5.16
N ARG A 73 0.61 -5.90 5.08
CA ARG A 73 0.83 -6.95 6.08
C ARG A 73 1.32 -6.42 7.43
N ALA A 74 2.18 -5.39 7.43
CA ALA A 74 2.64 -4.75 8.67
C ALA A 74 1.46 -4.18 9.49
N PHE A 75 0.44 -3.66 8.82
CA PHE A 75 -0.78 -3.12 9.42
C PHE A 75 -1.98 -4.06 9.39
N ASP A 76 -1.85 -5.30 8.93
CA ASP A 76 -2.96 -6.25 8.75
C ASP A 76 -4.12 -5.64 7.92
N ALA A 77 -3.79 -4.83 6.92
CA ALA A 77 -4.76 -4.11 6.09
C ALA A 77 -5.29 -5.00 4.95
N GLN A 78 -6.27 -5.85 5.26
CA GLN A 78 -6.82 -6.85 4.34
C GLN A 78 -7.33 -6.26 3.03
N TYR A 79 -7.93 -5.07 3.05
CA TYR A 79 -8.39 -4.39 1.83
C TYR A 79 -7.25 -4.17 0.83
N SER A 80 -6.12 -3.58 1.29
CA SER A 80 -4.94 -3.36 0.44
C SER A 80 -4.35 -4.67 -0.04
N TRP A 81 -4.25 -5.64 0.85
CA TRP A 81 -3.75 -6.97 0.50
C TRP A 81 -4.54 -7.58 -0.65
N ASN A 82 -5.87 -7.74 -0.49
CA ASN A 82 -6.72 -8.33 -1.51
C ASN A 82 -6.71 -7.56 -2.84
N ALA A 83 -6.63 -6.23 -2.78
CA ALA A 83 -6.64 -5.39 -3.97
C ALA A 83 -5.36 -5.51 -4.83
N HIS A 84 -4.25 -5.99 -4.24
CA HIS A 84 -2.94 -5.94 -4.88
C HIS A 84 -2.26 -7.30 -5.10
N VAL A 85 -2.76 -8.38 -4.50
CA VAL A 85 -2.19 -9.74 -4.70
C VAL A 85 -2.12 -10.12 -6.18
N GLU A 86 -3.21 -9.97 -6.92
CA GLU A 86 -3.24 -10.32 -8.35
C GLU A 86 -2.33 -9.40 -9.19
N ALA A 87 -2.29 -8.12 -8.85
CA ALA A 87 -1.38 -7.18 -9.52
C ALA A 87 0.08 -7.55 -9.27
N ALA A 88 0.44 -7.92 -8.05
CA ALA A 88 1.78 -8.36 -7.70
C ALA A 88 2.20 -9.63 -8.47
N ILE A 89 1.30 -10.61 -8.57
CA ILE A 89 1.54 -11.84 -9.36
C ILE A 89 1.79 -11.47 -10.82
N LYS A 90 0.98 -10.59 -11.39
CA LYS A 90 1.12 -10.11 -12.77
C LYS A 90 2.45 -9.40 -13.01
N GLU A 91 2.97 -8.69 -12.01
CA GLU A 91 4.27 -8.02 -12.06
C GLU A 91 5.45 -8.96 -11.68
N GLY A 92 5.20 -10.25 -11.57
CA GLY A 92 6.23 -11.28 -11.39
C GLY A 92 6.56 -11.60 -9.92
N VAL A 93 5.77 -11.17 -8.96
CA VAL A 93 5.90 -11.65 -7.58
C VAL A 93 5.35 -13.06 -7.50
N ARG A 94 6.16 -13.98 -6.98
CA ARG A 94 5.76 -15.39 -6.87
C ARG A 94 4.74 -15.65 -5.78
N PRO A 95 3.83 -16.61 -5.95
CA PRO A 95 2.88 -17.01 -4.91
C PRO A 95 3.55 -17.40 -3.58
N GLU A 96 4.73 -18.04 -3.63
CA GLU A 96 5.49 -18.44 -2.43
C GLU A 96 6.03 -17.22 -1.66
N THR A 97 6.40 -16.15 -2.37
CA THR A 97 6.79 -14.87 -1.77
C THR A 97 5.60 -14.24 -1.05
N LEU A 98 4.42 -14.23 -1.68
CA LEU A 98 3.19 -13.71 -1.07
C LEU A 98 2.78 -14.50 0.17
N ALA A 99 2.85 -15.83 0.10
CA ALA A 99 2.56 -16.69 1.24
C ALA A 99 3.53 -16.41 2.41
N ALA A 100 4.82 -16.25 2.11
CA ALA A 100 5.82 -15.94 3.12
C ALA A 100 5.56 -14.57 3.79
N ILE A 101 5.25 -13.53 3.02
CA ILE A 101 4.88 -12.22 3.57
C ILE A 101 3.64 -12.34 4.46
N ALA A 102 2.60 -13.05 4.01
CA ALA A 102 1.38 -13.26 4.79
C ALA A 102 1.65 -13.95 6.13
N GLU A 103 2.58 -14.90 6.16
CA GLU A 103 2.98 -15.66 7.34
C GLU A 103 4.05 -14.96 8.19
N ARG A 104 4.50 -13.75 7.82
CA ARG A 104 5.60 -12.99 8.47
C ARG A 104 6.90 -13.79 8.57
N ARG A 105 7.25 -14.47 7.51
CA ARG A 105 8.52 -15.21 7.41
C ARG A 105 9.31 -14.75 6.18
N PRO A 106 10.63 -14.92 6.18
CA PRO A 106 11.44 -14.61 5.01
C PRO A 106 10.97 -15.40 3.78
N PRO A 107 10.76 -14.75 2.63
CA PRO A 107 10.40 -15.44 1.41
C PRO A 107 11.60 -16.19 0.82
N PRO A 108 11.35 -17.21 -0.02
CA PRO A 108 12.39 -17.78 -0.85
C PRO A 108 12.73 -16.73 -1.94
N PHE A 109 13.92 -16.17 -1.89
CA PHE A 109 14.37 -15.15 -2.85
C PHE A 109 14.73 -15.77 -4.20
N ASN A 110 14.41 -15.08 -5.30
CA ASN A 110 14.80 -15.46 -6.64
C ASN A 110 16.24 -15.08 -6.96
N ASP A 111 16.62 -13.91 -6.47
CA ASP A 111 17.89 -13.26 -6.77
C ASP A 111 18.34 -12.39 -5.59
N GLU A 112 19.53 -11.89 -5.72
CA GLU A 112 20.15 -11.06 -4.69
C GLU A 112 19.46 -9.69 -4.54
N GLU A 113 18.92 -9.12 -5.63
CA GLU A 113 18.22 -7.85 -5.59
C GLU A 113 16.93 -7.95 -4.77
N GLU A 114 16.16 -9.03 -4.96
CA GLU A 114 14.96 -9.32 -4.16
C GLU A 114 15.29 -9.46 -2.67
N ARG A 115 16.39 -10.14 -2.34
CA ARG A 115 16.86 -10.30 -0.97
C ARG A 115 17.23 -8.96 -0.35
N ILE A 116 17.96 -8.11 -1.09
CA ILE A 116 18.36 -6.78 -0.63
C ILE A 116 17.12 -5.92 -0.39
N PHE A 117 16.18 -5.89 -1.35
CA PHE A 117 14.93 -5.15 -1.21
C PHE A 117 14.17 -5.57 0.05
N PHE A 118 13.99 -6.88 0.23
CA PHE A 118 13.21 -7.41 1.33
C PHE A 118 13.85 -7.09 2.68
N SER A 119 15.19 -7.26 2.80
CA SER A 119 15.91 -6.92 4.03
C SER A 119 15.75 -5.43 4.38
N PHE A 120 15.92 -4.55 3.40
CA PHE A 120 15.76 -3.10 3.59
C PHE A 120 14.33 -2.74 3.99
N ALA A 121 13.33 -3.25 3.27
CA ALA A 121 11.92 -2.95 3.54
C ALA A 121 11.46 -3.50 4.90
N THR A 122 11.95 -4.66 5.32
CA THR A 122 11.65 -5.24 6.63
C THR A 122 12.22 -4.37 7.76
N GLU A 123 13.48 -3.96 7.69
CA GLU A 123 14.08 -3.09 8.69
C GLU A 123 13.34 -1.73 8.79
N VAL A 124 12.90 -1.16 7.65
CA VAL A 124 12.09 0.07 7.65
C VAL A 124 10.74 -0.13 8.36
N LEU A 125 10.04 -1.24 8.09
CA LEU A 125 8.68 -1.47 8.57
C LEU A 125 8.60 -2.06 9.99
N GLU A 126 9.56 -2.88 10.37
CA GLU A 126 9.51 -3.65 11.61
C GLU A 126 10.47 -3.12 12.67
N ASP A 127 11.70 -2.79 12.27
CA ASP A 127 12.71 -2.26 13.20
C ASP A 127 12.64 -0.74 13.33
N HIS A 128 11.99 -0.06 12.37
CA HIS A 128 11.91 1.41 12.26
C HIS A 128 13.28 2.09 12.21
N PHE A 129 14.29 1.33 11.86
CA PHE A 129 15.67 1.74 11.73
C PHE A 129 16.39 0.81 10.74
N VAL A 130 17.24 1.36 9.89
CA VAL A 130 18.00 0.59 8.90
C VAL A 130 19.48 0.56 9.32
N ARG A 131 20.04 -0.62 9.45
CA ARG A 131 21.46 -0.79 9.76
C ARG A 131 22.32 -0.28 8.60
N GLN A 132 23.54 0.15 8.92
CA GLN A 132 24.44 0.75 7.93
C GLN A 132 24.80 -0.21 6.78
N ASP A 133 25.02 -1.48 7.08
CA ASP A 133 25.35 -2.49 6.06
C ASP A 133 24.16 -2.77 5.12
N THR A 134 22.95 -2.84 5.66
CA THR A 134 21.71 -2.95 4.89
C THR A 134 21.49 -1.72 4.02
N PHE A 135 21.68 -0.53 4.59
CA PHE A 135 21.57 0.73 3.86
C PHE A 135 22.56 0.82 2.69
N ASP A 136 23.85 0.52 2.94
CA ASP A 136 24.88 0.61 1.91
C ASP A 136 24.63 -0.39 0.78
N THR A 137 24.17 -1.60 1.11
CA THR A 137 23.83 -2.64 0.14
C THR A 137 22.62 -2.21 -0.71
N ALA A 138 21.56 -1.72 -0.07
CA ALA A 138 20.37 -1.23 -0.77
C ALA A 138 20.68 -0.01 -1.65
N ARG A 139 21.50 0.93 -1.14
CA ARG A 139 21.95 2.11 -1.91
C ARG A 139 22.75 1.71 -3.14
N LYS A 140 23.56 0.68 -3.04
CA LYS A 140 24.34 0.16 -4.20
C LYS A 140 23.41 -0.48 -5.24
N ALA A 141 22.39 -1.21 -4.82
CA ALA A 141 21.45 -1.90 -5.70
C ALA A 141 20.45 -0.95 -6.37
N PHE A 142 19.83 -0.04 -5.61
CA PHE A 142 18.72 0.79 -6.08
C PHE A 142 19.09 2.26 -6.31
N GLY A 143 20.29 2.68 -5.97
CA GLY A 143 20.73 4.06 -6.03
C GLY A 143 20.06 4.97 -4.99
N PRO A 144 20.54 6.22 -4.83
CA PRO A 144 19.98 7.15 -3.83
C PRO A 144 18.49 7.45 -4.05
N GLN A 145 18.07 7.68 -5.30
CA GLN A 145 16.65 7.92 -5.61
C GLN A 145 15.80 6.70 -5.32
N GLY A 146 16.25 5.49 -5.72
CA GLY A 146 15.50 4.27 -5.53
C GLY A 146 15.21 3.97 -4.06
N ILE A 147 16.18 4.12 -3.16
CA ILE A 147 15.94 3.92 -1.71
C ILE A 147 15.00 4.97 -1.13
N VAL A 148 15.05 6.23 -1.60
CA VAL A 148 14.10 7.27 -1.18
C VAL A 148 12.69 6.94 -1.66
N ASP A 149 12.52 6.50 -2.91
CA ASP A 149 11.24 6.09 -3.47
C ASP A 149 10.68 4.86 -2.73
N ILE A 150 11.51 3.87 -2.38
CA ILE A 150 11.10 2.71 -1.58
C ILE A 150 10.57 3.16 -0.22
N VAL A 151 11.29 4.01 0.51
CA VAL A 151 10.84 4.53 1.81
C VAL A 151 9.55 5.33 1.66
N GLY A 152 9.47 6.19 0.63
CA GLY A 152 8.26 6.94 0.29
C GLY A 152 7.06 6.05 0.02
N ALA A 153 7.25 4.95 -0.71
CA ALA A 153 6.21 3.97 -0.99
C ALA A 153 5.77 3.23 0.28
N LEU A 154 6.72 2.69 1.05
CA LEU A 154 6.43 2.01 2.32
C LEU A 154 5.66 2.92 3.28
N GLY A 155 6.08 4.18 3.44
CA GLY A 155 5.38 5.14 4.30
C GLY A 155 3.98 5.48 3.79
N THR A 156 3.82 5.72 2.50
CA THR A 156 2.51 6.01 1.88
C THR A 156 1.53 4.85 2.04
N PHE A 157 1.98 3.64 1.79
CA PHE A 157 1.13 2.46 1.91
C PHE A 157 0.86 2.07 3.36
N SER A 158 1.77 2.38 4.29
CA SER A 158 1.52 2.28 5.74
C SER A 158 0.42 3.25 6.18
N MET A 159 0.47 4.51 5.75
CA MET A 159 -0.59 5.49 5.98
C MET A 159 -1.93 5.04 5.40
N LEU A 160 -1.93 4.42 4.22
CA LEU A 160 -3.12 3.81 3.64
C LEU A 160 -3.65 2.66 4.50
N GLY A 161 -2.79 1.78 5.00
CA GLY A 161 -3.17 0.70 5.91
C GLY A 161 -3.82 1.21 7.19
N MET A 162 -3.24 2.24 7.81
CA MET A 162 -3.82 2.91 8.99
C MET A 162 -5.22 3.48 8.69
N LEU A 163 -5.39 4.16 7.55
CA LEU A 163 -6.70 4.70 7.15
C LEU A 163 -7.74 3.58 6.99
N LEU A 164 -7.40 2.54 6.23
CA LEU A 164 -8.32 1.44 5.94
C LEU A 164 -8.82 0.76 7.21
N ASN A 165 -7.92 0.51 8.16
CA ASN A 165 -8.25 -0.12 9.43
C ASN A 165 -9.00 0.82 10.38
N THR A 166 -8.59 2.08 10.47
CA THR A 166 -9.25 3.07 11.34
C THR A 166 -10.69 3.31 10.93
N PHE A 167 -10.96 3.40 9.64
CA PHE A 167 -12.29 3.69 9.12
C PHE A 167 -13.09 2.45 8.72
N GLU A 168 -12.56 1.25 8.97
CA GLU A 168 -13.20 -0.03 8.67
C GLU A 168 -13.75 -0.05 7.24
N VAL A 169 -12.86 0.23 6.29
CA VAL A 169 -13.25 0.24 4.87
C VAL A 169 -13.62 -1.17 4.45
N ASP A 170 -14.85 -1.32 3.95
CA ASP A 170 -15.40 -2.61 3.56
C ASP A 170 -14.58 -3.29 2.48
N LEU A 171 -14.35 -4.60 2.61
CA LEU A 171 -13.76 -5.41 1.56
C LEU A 171 -14.68 -5.43 0.34
N GLN A 172 -14.10 -5.52 -0.84
CA GLN A 172 -14.88 -5.70 -2.05
C GLN A 172 -15.57 -7.07 -1.99
N LYS A 173 -16.88 -7.10 -2.27
CA LYS A 173 -17.73 -8.27 -2.06
C LYS A 173 -17.28 -9.54 -2.79
N ASP A 174 -16.58 -9.37 -3.91
CA ASP A 174 -16.17 -10.46 -4.81
C ASP A 174 -14.73 -10.93 -4.57
N GLN A 175 -14.04 -10.36 -3.59
CA GLN A 175 -12.66 -10.74 -3.25
C GLN A 175 -12.65 -11.64 -2.04
N ALA A 176 -12.35 -12.92 -2.25
CA ALA A 176 -11.96 -13.81 -1.16
C ALA A 176 -10.67 -13.29 -0.50
N PRO A 177 -10.55 -13.34 0.83
CA PRO A 177 -9.32 -12.93 1.52
C PRO A 177 -8.17 -13.87 1.15
N TYR A 178 -7.06 -13.30 0.66
CA TYR A 178 -5.84 -13.97 0.26
C TYR A 178 -4.68 -13.63 1.17
N PRO A 179 -4.12 -14.53 1.82
CA PRO A 179 -4.74 -15.28 2.87
C PRO A 179 -5.36 -14.31 3.88
N ASP A 180 -6.12 -14.80 4.83
CA ASP A 180 -6.72 -13.92 5.83
C ASP A 180 -5.63 -13.32 6.73
N ILE A 181 -5.32 -12.03 6.49
CA ILE A 181 -4.35 -11.27 7.31
C ILE A 181 -5.05 -10.32 8.29
N ARG A 182 -6.36 -10.45 8.48
CA ARG A 182 -7.19 -9.48 9.17
C ARG A 182 -6.78 -9.26 10.62
N GLY A 183 -6.41 -8.02 10.93
CA GLY A 183 -6.54 -7.50 12.28
C GLY A 183 -8.00 -7.27 12.70
N TYR A 184 -8.95 -7.27 11.77
CA TYR A 184 -10.38 -7.05 12.00
C TYR A 184 -11.03 -8.04 12.95
N ALA A 185 -10.61 -9.31 12.95
CA ALA A 185 -11.09 -10.30 13.90
C ALA A 185 -10.83 -9.91 15.36
N ARG A 186 -9.84 -9.05 15.61
CA ARG A 186 -9.53 -8.53 16.96
C ARG A 186 -10.47 -7.40 17.39
N VAL A 187 -11.12 -6.72 16.44
CA VAL A 187 -12.02 -5.59 16.71
C VAL A 187 -13.46 -6.06 16.81
N ALA A 188 -13.85 -7.03 15.99
CA ALA A 188 -15.19 -7.61 16.03
C ALA A 188 -15.46 -8.48 17.30
N ALA A 189 -14.41 -8.83 18.05
CA ALA A 189 -14.49 -9.61 19.29
C ALA A 189 -14.50 -8.74 20.56
N ARG A 190 -14.54 -7.40 20.43
CA ARG A 190 -14.69 -6.44 21.53
C ARG A 190 -16.07 -5.81 21.49
#